data_af4cf712fca49497018456c567e4d896
#
_entry.id   af4cf712fca49497018456c567e4d896
#
_cell.length_a   1.000
_cell.length_b   1.000
_cell.length_c   1.000
_cell.angle_alpha   90.00
_cell.angle_beta   90.00
_cell.angle_gamma   90.00
#
_symmetry.space_group_name_H-M   'P 1'
#
loop_
_entity.id
_entity.type
_entity.pdbx_description
1 polymer ?
#
loop_
_entity_poly.entity_id
_entity_poly.type
_entity_poly.pdbx_seq_one_letter_code
_entity_poly.pdbx_strand_id
1 'polypeptide(L)'
;IDGEKIFFKRCLDLNERSLREYSYMLDGKEIKTNFVITAASETMAVLCLSENLADLKRNLGNIMVALDKYGKPIYAKDLHAEEAMTLLLKDAIKPNLVQTLEQTPAVVHLGPFANIAHGCNSVVATKFALTHADYCITEAGFGSDLGAEKFLDIKTRILKRTPDVCVLVIVCKVIKEHGNGDLVKGFENVKRHIFNLQNKFNLNTIVAINKHSDDSNEDISKLI
;
A
#
# COMPACT_ATOMS: atom_id res chain seq x y z
N ILE A 1 16.77 -2.56 -26.14
CA ILE A 1 16.85 -2.54 -24.66
C ILE A 1 18.32 -2.52 -24.28
N ASP A 2 18.68 -1.68 -23.33
CA ASP A 2 19.98 -1.76 -22.65
C ASP A 2 19.87 -2.78 -21.52
N GLY A 3 20.60 -3.89 -21.62
CA GLY A 3 20.53 -4.97 -20.64
C GLY A 3 20.97 -4.59 -19.21
N GLU A 4 21.75 -3.51 -19.07
CA GLU A 4 22.17 -2.98 -17.78
C GLU A 4 21.11 -2.05 -17.15
N LYS A 5 20.08 -1.66 -17.91
CA LYS A 5 19.03 -0.69 -17.52
C LYS A 5 17.63 -1.27 -17.59
N ILE A 6 17.49 -2.50 -17.10
CA ILE A 6 16.19 -3.16 -16.94
C ILE A 6 15.69 -2.90 -15.53
N PHE A 7 14.51 -2.28 -15.40
CA PHE A 7 13.93 -1.90 -14.11
C PHE A 7 12.85 -2.86 -13.66
N PHE A 8 12.13 -3.49 -14.60
CA PHE A 8 11.09 -4.45 -14.28
C PHE A 8 11.70 -5.75 -13.77
N LYS A 9 11.52 -5.99 -12.48
CA LYS A 9 12.12 -7.09 -11.75
C LYS A 9 11.22 -8.32 -11.78
N ARG A 10 11.86 -9.51 -11.69
CA ARG A 10 11.13 -10.75 -11.52
C ARG A 10 10.46 -10.76 -10.15
N CYS A 11 9.21 -11.23 -10.12
CA CYS A 11 8.44 -11.37 -8.89
C CYS A 11 8.44 -12.83 -8.45
N LEU A 12 8.75 -13.07 -7.18
CA LEU A 12 8.68 -14.38 -6.56
C LEU A 12 8.12 -14.22 -5.15
N ASP A 13 7.05 -14.96 -4.85
CA ASP A 13 6.35 -14.85 -3.56
C ASP A 13 7.09 -15.64 -2.47
N LEU A 14 8.35 -15.28 -2.28
CA LEU A 14 9.26 -15.86 -1.31
C LEU A 14 10.15 -14.77 -0.70
N ASN A 15 10.12 -14.64 0.63
CA ASN A 15 10.98 -13.70 1.34
C ASN A 15 12.31 -14.35 1.75
N GLU A 16 13.17 -14.59 0.77
CA GLU A 16 14.50 -15.18 0.95
C GLU A 16 15.60 -14.14 0.67
N ARG A 17 16.53 -13.98 1.60
CA ARG A 17 17.61 -12.98 1.48
C ARG A 17 18.55 -13.23 0.32
N SER A 18 18.81 -14.49 -0.03
CA SER A 18 19.65 -14.86 -1.17
C SER A 18 19.10 -14.39 -2.52
N LEU A 19 17.80 -14.09 -2.60
CA LEU A 19 17.15 -13.59 -3.80
C LEU A 19 17.18 -12.06 -3.93
N ARG A 20 17.72 -11.36 -2.92
CA ARG A 20 17.84 -9.88 -2.95
C ARG A 20 18.91 -9.39 -3.89
N GLU A 21 19.87 -10.24 -4.23
CA GLU A 21 20.90 -9.96 -5.22
C GLU A 21 21.27 -11.27 -5.92
N TYR A 22 21.17 -11.30 -7.24
CA TYR A 22 21.67 -12.39 -8.06
C TYR A 22 22.21 -11.85 -9.39
N SER A 23 23.02 -12.63 -10.09
CA SER A 23 23.53 -12.25 -11.38
C SER A 23 23.25 -13.32 -12.43
N TYR A 24 23.19 -12.90 -13.69
CA TYR A 24 23.10 -13.77 -14.85
C TYR A 24 23.91 -13.19 -16.02
N MET A 25 24.27 -14.04 -16.96
CA MET A 25 24.99 -13.62 -18.16
C MET A 25 24.01 -13.24 -19.27
N LEU A 26 24.18 -12.06 -19.87
CA LEU A 26 23.45 -11.60 -21.05
C LEU A 26 24.47 -11.01 -22.04
N ASP A 27 24.54 -11.57 -23.25
CA ASP A 27 25.44 -11.14 -24.30
C ASP A 27 26.92 -11.00 -23.86
N GLY A 28 27.38 -11.94 -23.02
CA GLY A 28 28.73 -11.96 -22.48
C GLY A 28 29.02 -10.99 -21.33
N LYS A 29 28.00 -10.26 -20.85
CA LYS A 29 28.08 -9.36 -19.69
C LYS A 29 27.36 -9.95 -18.50
N GLU A 30 27.93 -9.76 -17.31
CA GLU A 30 27.25 -10.08 -16.04
C GLU A 30 26.25 -8.97 -15.70
N ILE A 31 24.96 -9.34 -15.60
CA ILE A 31 23.88 -8.45 -15.19
C ILE A 31 23.48 -8.79 -13.75
N LYS A 32 23.63 -7.81 -12.86
CA LYS A 32 23.18 -7.92 -11.46
C LYS A 32 21.75 -7.42 -11.32
N THR A 33 20.92 -8.17 -10.61
CA THR A 33 19.52 -7.84 -10.39
C THR A 33 19.02 -8.49 -9.09
N ASN A 34 17.71 -8.40 -8.83
CA ASN A 34 17.08 -9.02 -7.67
C ASN A 34 15.66 -9.44 -7.98
N PHE A 35 15.09 -10.28 -7.13
CA PHE A 35 13.66 -10.57 -7.10
C PHE A 35 12.95 -9.61 -6.16
N VAL A 36 11.69 -9.33 -6.45
CA VAL A 36 10.76 -8.64 -5.54
C VAL A 36 9.66 -9.60 -5.10
N ILE A 37 9.18 -9.45 -3.88
CA ILE A 37 8.01 -10.20 -3.41
C ILE A 37 6.73 -9.60 -4.04
N THR A 38 5.68 -10.39 -4.17
CA THR A 38 4.40 -9.98 -4.80
C THR A 38 3.88 -8.65 -4.27
N ALA A 39 3.86 -8.46 -2.95
CA ALA A 39 3.39 -7.22 -2.31
C ALA A 39 4.27 -5.98 -2.59
N ALA A 40 5.49 -6.18 -3.12
CA ALA A 40 6.43 -5.12 -3.52
C ALA A 40 6.50 -4.92 -5.04
N SER A 41 5.70 -5.64 -5.82
CA SER A 41 5.73 -5.56 -7.28
C SER A 41 4.93 -4.36 -7.80
N GLU A 42 5.42 -3.74 -8.88
CA GLU A 42 4.67 -2.70 -9.59
C GLU A 42 3.32 -3.22 -10.11
N THR A 43 3.28 -4.46 -10.56
CA THR A 43 2.06 -5.13 -11.03
C THR A 43 0.98 -5.16 -9.94
N MET A 44 1.34 -5.47 -8.69
CA MET A 44 0.42 -5.42 -7.54
C MET A 44 -0.11 -4.00 -7.32
N ALA A 45 0.77 -3.00 -7.35
CA ALA A 45 0.38 -1.60 -7.15
C ALA A 45 -0.57 -1.11 -8.26
N VAL A 46 -0.26 -1.41 -9.51
CA VAL A 46 -1.09 -1.07 -10.69
C VAL A 46 -2.46 -1.76 -10.61
N LEU A 47 -2.48 -3.07 -10.32
CA LEU A 47 -3.72 -3.83 -10.19
C LEU A 47 -4.61 -3.26 -9.08
N CYS A 48 -4.01 -2.89 -7.94
CA CYS A 48 -4.71 -2.36 -6.78
C CYS A 48 -5.38 -1.00 -7.05
N LEU A 49 -4.78 -0.18 -7.91
CA LEU A 49 -5.30 1.14 -8.27
C LEU A 49 -6.20 1.14 -9.51
N SER A 50 -6.27 0.04 -10.24
CA SER A 50 -7.10 -0.07 -11.46
C SER A 50 -8.57 -0.28 -11.13
N GLU A 51 -9.45 0.34 -11.90
CA GLU A 51 -10.90 0.31 -11.68
C GLU A 51 -11.63 -0.81 -12.45
N ASN A 52 -11.05 -1.25 -13.56
CA ASN A 52 -11.58 -2.29 -14.44
C ASN A 52 -10.47 -2.84 -15.35
N LEU A 53 -10.78 -3.86 -16.16
CA LEU A 53 -9.81 -4.50 -17.06
C LEU A 53 -9.24 -3.56 -18.12
N ALA A 54 -10.03 -2.63 -18.65
CA ALA A 54 -9.54 -1.66 -19.65
C ALA A 54 -8.55 -0.68 -19.02
N ASP A 55 -8.85 -0.21 -17.81
CA ASP A 55 -7.96 0.63 -17.02
C ASP A 55 -6.69 -0.12 -16.62
N LEU A 56 -6.83 -1.37 -16.18
CA LEU A 56 -5.70 -2.25 -15.87
C LEU A 56 -4.76 -2.40 -17.08
N LYS A 57 -5.31 -2.73 -18.26
CA LYS A 57 -4.52 -2.86 -19.49
C LYS A 57 -3.73 -1.59 -19.80
N ARG A 58 -4.40 -0.44 -19.74
CA ARG A 58 -3.77 0.86 -19.99
C ARG A 58 -2.63 1.12 -18.99
N ASN A 59 -2.86 0.88 -17.72
CA ASN A 59 -1.91 1.17 -16.66
C ASN A 59 -0.72 0.18 -16.70
N LEU A 60 -0.94 -1.10 -16.95
CA LEU A 60 0.12 -2.09 -17.18
C LEU A 60 0.99 -1.68 -18.37
N GLY A 61 0.37 -1.21 -19.47
CA GLY A 61 1.10 -0.74 -20.64
C GLY A 61 2.03 0.44 -20.35
N ASN A 62 1.74 1.23 -19.33
CA ASN A 62 2.54 2.39 -18.92
C ASN A 62 3.66 2.05 -17.93
N ILE A 63 3.83 0.82 -17.50
CA ILE A 63 4.98 0.43 -16.68
C ILE A 63 6.26 0.60 -17.51
N MET A 64 7.20 1.38 -16.99
CA MET A 64 8.53 1.54 -17.59
C MET A 64 9.36 0.31 -17.26
N VAL A 65 9.72 -0.47 -18.27
CA VAL A 65 10.42 -1.75 -18.09
C VAL A 65 11.93 -1.64 -18.23
N ALA A 66 12.41 -0.72 -19.06
CA ALA A 66 13.84 -0.57 -19.34
C ALA A 66 14.15 0.80 -19.97
N LEU A 67 15.42 1.06 -20.22
CA LEU A 67 15.86 2.07 -21.17
C LEU A 67 16.44 1.42 -22.44
N ASP A 68 16.41 2.15 -23.54
CA ASP A 68 17.19 1.79 -24.73
C ASP A 68 18.66 2.25 -24.59
N LYS A 69 19.48 1.93 -25.58
CA LYS A 69 20.91 2.30 -25.62
C LYS A 69 21.15 3.82 -25.67
N TYR A 70 20.13 4.60 -25.97
CA TYR A 70 20.19 6.07 -26.00
C TYR A 70 19.62 6.70 -24.74
N GLY A 71 19.18 5.89 -23.75
CA GLY A 71 18.58 6.36 -22.51
C GLY A 71 17.09 6.71 -22.62
N LYS A 72 16.42 6.34 -23.71
CA LYS A 72 14.98 6.56 -23.88
C LYS A 72 14.18 5.48 -23.13
N PRO A 73 13.11 5.85 -22.39
CA PRO A 73 12.23 4.89 -21.71
C PRO A 73 11.56 3.91 -22.69
N ILE A 74 11.51 2.65 -22.27
CA ILE A 74 10.75 1.58 -22.92
C ILE A 74 9.66 1.14 -21.96
N TYR A 75 8.43 1.12 -22.41
CA TYR A 75 7.25 0.73 -21.63
C TYR A 75 6.77 -0.67 -22.00
N ALA A 76 5.96 -1.28 -21.16
CA ALA A 76 5.39 -2.60 -21.43
C ALA A 76 4.57 -2.64 -22.72
N LYS A 77 3.89 -1.56 -23.07
CA LYS A 77 3.16 -1.41 -24.35
C LYS A 77 4.07 -1.42 -25.58
N ASP A 78 5.30 -0.94 -25.47
CA ASP A 78 6.28 -0.98 -26.58
C ASP A 78 6.74 -2.41 -26.87
N LEU A 79 6.52 -3.32 -25.91
CA LEU A 79 6.79 -4.77 -26.03
C LEU A 79 5.52 -5.59 -26.30
N HIS A 80 4.36 -4.95 -26.43
CA HIS A 80 3.05 -5.59 -26.54
C HIS A 80 2.75 -6.58 -25.41
N ALA A 81 3.27 -6.30 -24.18
CA ALA A 81 3.16 -7.19 -23.04
C ALA A 81 1.86 -6.98 -22.23
N GLU A 82 1.24 -5.81 -22.34
CA GLU A 82 0.09 -5.41 -21.53
C GLU A 82 -1.14 -6.28 -21.74
N GLU A 83 -1.33 -6.84 -22.94
CA GLU A 83 -2.44 -7.74 -23.24
C GLU A 83 -2.32 -9.07 -22.51
N ALA A 84 -1.14 -9.69 -22.62
CA ALA A 84 -0.85 -10.94 -21.93
C ALA A 84 -0.90 -10.77 -20.42
N MET A 85 -0.33 -9.68 -19.87
CA MET A 85 -0.39 -9.35 -18.45
C MET A 85 -1.84 -9.18 -17.98
N THR A 86 -2.67 -8.45 -18.74
CA THR A 86 -4.09 -8.26 -18.42
C THR A 86 -4.87 -9.57 -18.43
N LEU A 87 -4.60 -10.44 -19.40
CA LEU A 87 -5.24 -11.76 -19.49
C LEU A 87 -4.89 -12.63 -18.26
N LEU A 88 -3.64 -12.63 -17.83
CA LEU A 88 -3.22 -13.36 -16.64
C LEU A 88 -3.86 -12.82 -15.36
N LEU A 89 -4.15 -11.52 -15.30
CA LEU A 89 -4.70 -10.85 -14.12
C LEU A 89 -6.23 -10.70 -14.16
N LYS A 90 -6.92 -11.22 -15.17
CA LYS A 90 -8.38 -11.06 -15.36
C LYS A 90 -9.23 -11.53 -14.17
N ASP A 91 -8.76 -12.52 -13.44
CA ASP A 91 -9.43 -13.03 -12.24
C ASP A 91 -8.90 -12.36 -10.97
N ALA A 92 -7.62 -11.99 -10.96
CA ALA A 92 -7.00 -11.28 -9.84
C ALA A 92 -7.57 -9.88 -9.59
N ILE A 93 -8.22 -9.25 -10.57
CA ILE A 93 -8.88 -7.94 -10.38
C ILE A 93 -10.21 -8.04 -9.60
N LYS A 94 -10.73 -9.24 -9.41
CA LYS A 94 -11.98 -9.48 -8.69
C LYS A 94 -11.71 -9.61 -7.19
N PRO A 95 -12.33 -8.79 -6.34
CA PRO A 95 -12.17 -8.92 -4.88
C PRO A 95 -12.82 -10.20 -4.36
N ASN A 96 -12.28 -10.71 -3.24
CA ASN A 96 -12.86 -11.83 -2.53
C ASN A 96 -13.81 -11.32 -1.45
N LEU A 97 -15.06 -11.74 -1.51
CA LEU A 97 -16.03 -11.49 -0.47
C LEU A 97 -16.02 -12.68 0.51
N VAL A 98 -15.74 -12.41 1.76
CA VAL A 98 -15.70 -13.41 2.84
C VAL A 98 -16.60 -12.98 3.99
N GLN A 99 -17.07 -13.95 4.78
CA GLN A 99 -17.82 -13.71 5.99
C GLN A 99 -16.91 -13.91 7.20
N THR A 100 -16.89 -12.93 8.12
CA THR A 100 -16.18 -13.05 9.38
C THR A 100 -16.90 -13.97 10.35
N LEU A 101 -16.24 -14.35 11.44
CA LEU A 101 -16.85 -15.11 12.53
C LEU A 101 -18.05 -14.39 13.18
N GLU A 102 -18.02 -13.06 13.17
CA GLU A 102 -19.10 -12.17 13.64
C GLU A 102 -20.21 -11.99 12.58
N GLN A 103 -20.19 -12.77 11.51
CA GLN A 103 -21.15 -12.72 10.40
C GLN A 103 -21.19 -11.37 9.65
N THR A 104 -20.15 -10.59 9.78
CA THR A 104 -19.98 -9.33 9.03
C THR A 104 -19.27 -9.61 7.70
N PRO A 105 -19.71 -9.05 6.56
CA PRO A 105 -19.01 -9.20 5.30
C PRO A 105 -17.67 -8.47 5.33
N ALA A 106 -16.62 -9.10 4.79
CA ALA A 106 -15.33 -8.51 4.58
C ALA A 106 -14.88 -8.70 3.13
N VAL A 107 -14.36 -7.65 2.53
CA VAL A 107 -13.83 -7.67 1.17
C VAL A 107 -12.31 -7.72 1.23
N VAL A 108 -11.72 -8.87 0.89
CA VAL A 108 -10.27 -9.08 0.91
C VAL A 108 -9.74 -8.98 -0.51
N HIS A 109 -8.88 -8.00 -0.74
CA HIS A 109 -8.34 -7.79 -2.08
C HIS A 109 -7.06 -6.99 -2.06
N LEU A 110 -5.97 -7.59 -2.53
CA LEU A 110 -4.66 -6.99 -2.74
C LEU A 110 -4.14 -6.26 -1.48
N GLY A 111 -2.87 -5.96 -1.47
CA GLY A 111 -2.24 -5.29 -0.33
C GLY A 111 -0.78 -5.01 -0.61
N PRO A 112 -0.47 -4.03 -1.50
CA PRO A 112 0.91 -3.63 -1.72
C PRO A 112 1.48 -3.00 -0.44
N PHE A 113 2.76 -3.21 -0.18
CA PHE A 113 3.42 -2.65 1.00
C PHE A 113 3.39 -1.11 1.01
N ALA A 114 3.06 -0.50 2.15
CA ALA A 114 2.98 0.95 2.30
C ALA A 114 4.34 1.65 2.15
N ASN A 115 5.43 1.00 2.49
CA ASN A 115 6.78 1.53 2.31
C ASN A 115 7.28 1.45 0.84
N ILE A 116 6.56 0.75 -0.03
CA ILE A 116 6.92 0.58 -1.45
C ILE A 116 5.87 1.20 -2.37
N ALA A 117 4.58 1.01 -2.08
CA ALA A 117 3.47 1.55 -2.85
C ALA A 117 2.50 2.32 -1.94
N HIS A 118 1.20 2.11 -2.04
CA HIS A 118 0.19 2.88 -1.30
C HIS A 118 -0.37 2.17 -0.05
N GLY A 119 -0.02 0.91 0.20
CA GLY A 119 -0.23 0.23 1.49
C GLY A 119 -1.68 0.00 1.94
N CYS A 120 -2.62 -0.09 1.02
CA CYS A 120 -4.02 -0.32 1.31
C CYS A 120 -4.68 -1.22 0.26
N ASN A 121 -5.88 -1.70 0.52
CA ASN A 121 -6.62 -2.56 -0.40
C ASN A 121 -7.00 -1.84 -1.70
N SER A 122 -7.58 -2.57 -2.66
CA SER A 122 -7.85 -2.07 -4.00
C SER A 122 -8.98 -1.02 -4.05
N VAL A 123 -8.93 -0.23 -5.10
CA VAL A 123 -10.00 0.71 -5.48
C VAL A 123 -11.31 -0.03 -5.73
N VAL A 124 -11.26 -1.17 -6.43
CA VAL A 124 -12.44 -2.00 -6.73
C VAL A 124 -13.11 -2.51 -5.46
N ALA A 125 -12.32 -3.05 -4.51
CA ALA A 125 -12.84 -3.53 -3.23
C ALA A 125 -13.53 -2.43 -2.42
N THR A 126 -12.91 -1.26 -2.33
CA THR A 126 -13.49 -0.13 -1.60
C THR A 126 -14.76 0.40 -2.28
N LYS A 127 -14.78 0.52 -3.61
CA LYS A 127 -16.00 0.91 -4.35
C LYS A 127 -17.12 -0.10 -4.14
N PHE A 128 -16.80 -1.39 -4.20
CA PHE A 128 -17.78 -2.44 -3.93
C PHE A 128 -18.36 -2.32 -2.52
N ALA A 129 -17.51 -2.20 -1.50
CA ALA A 129 -17.97 -2.06 -0.12
C ALA A 129 -18.84 -0.82 0.10
N LEU A 130 -18.45 0.33 -0.45
CA LEU A 130 -19.21 1.59 -0.37
C LEU A 130 -20.57 1.54 -1.04
N THR A 131 -20.80 0.64 -2.01
CA THR A 131 -22.10 0.50 -2.70
C THR A 131 -23.02 -0.53 -2.04
N HIS A 132 -22.49 -1.37 -1.13
CA HIS A 132 -23.23 -2.51 -0.56
C HIS A 132 -23.36 -2.47 0.96
N ALA A 133 -22.84 -1.42 1.63
CA ALA A 133 -22.91 -1.28 3.07
C ALA A 133 -23.14 0.17 3.49
N ASP A 134 -23.81 0.36 4.64
CA ASP A 134 -24.01 1.68 5.25
C ASP A 134 -22.71 2.23 5.82
N TYR A 135 -21.83 1.34 6.30
CA TYR A 135 -20.50 1.66 6.82
C TYR A 135 -19.44 0.85 6.10
N CYS A 136 -18.43 1.52 5.58
CA CYS A 136 -17.25 0.91 4.98
C CYS A 136 -16.03 1.26 5.81
N ILE A 137 -15.43 0.26 6.45
CA ILE A 137 -14.22 0.42 7.26
C ILE A 137 -13.06 -0.13 6.46
N THR A 138 -11.99 0.64 6.33
CA THR A 138 -10.75 0.24 5.68
C THR A 138 -9.57 0.75 6.48
N GLU A 139 -8.40 0.13 6.31
CA GLU A 139 -7.19 0.60 6.95
C GLU A 139 -6.21 1.22 5.97
N ALA A 140 -5.30 2.03 6.51
CA ALA A 140 -4.09 2.48 5.84
C ALA A 140 -2.91 1.95 6.65
N GLY A 141 -2.07 1.14 6.04
CA GLY A 141 -0.99 0.43 6.73
C GLY A 141 0.10 1.34 7.29
N PHE A 142 0.80 0.89 8.34
CA PHE A 142 1.83 1.63 9.07
C PHE A 142 1.30 2.87 9.81
N GLY A 143 2.19 3.80 10.16
CA GLY A 143 1.83 5.06 10.77
C GLY A 143 1.08 6.00 9.82
N SER A 144 0.38 6.99 10.36
CA SER A 144 -0.41 7.92 9.54
C SER A 144 0.47 8.82 8.66
N ASP A 145 1.72 9.00 9.01
CA ASP A 145 2.75 9.71 8.23
C ASP A 145 3.24 8.94 6.99
N LEU A 146 2.89 7.67 6.88
CA LEU A 146 3.21 6.85 5.73
C LEU A 146 1.93 6.31 5.06
N GLY A 147 1.20 5.44 5.74
CA GLY A 147 0.05 4.76 5.15
C GLY A 147 -1.14 5.68 4.92
N ALA A 148 -1.51 6.51 5.90
CA ALA A 148 -2.62 7.44 5.72
C ALA A 148 -2.31 8.51 4.67
N GLU A 149 -1.08 9.07 4.62
CA GLU A 149 -0.70 10.02 3.57
C GLU A 149 -0.81 9.39 2.18
N LYS A 150 -0.27 8.19 1.98
CA LYS A 150 -0.39 7.49 0.69
C LYS A 150 -1.83 7.13 0.33
N PHE A 151 -2.63 6.72 1.30
CA PHE A 151 -4.05 6.47 1.10
C PHE A 151 -4.77 7.74 0.60
N LEU A 152 -4.53 8.87 1.27
CA LEU A 152 -5.17 10.14 0.96
C LEU A 152 -4.64 10.77 -0.33
N ASP A 153 -3.32 10.72 -0.57
CA ASP A 153 -2.71 11.35 -1.73
C ASP A 153 -2.80 10.51 -3.01
N ILE A 154 -2.94 9.20 -2.90
CA ILE A 154 -2.97 8.30 -4.06
C ILE A 154 -4.36 7.70 -4.25
N LYS A 155 -4.82 6.90 -3.29
CA LYS A 155 -6.02 6.09 -3.45
C LYS A 155 -7.30 6.93 -3.49
N THR A 156 -7.46 7.90 -2.57
CA THR A 156 -8.68 8.72 -2.50
C THR A 156 -8.87 9.58 -3.75
N ARG A 157 -7.77 9.99 -4.40
CA ARG A 157 -7.84 10.75 -5.67
C ARG A 157 -8.43 9.89 -6.79
N ILE A 158 -8.10 8.61 -6.84
CA ILE A 158 -8.66 7.67 -7.82
C ILE A 158 -10.11 7.33 -7.45
N LEU A 159 -10.38 7.09 -6.17
CA LEU A 159 -11.74 6.85 -5.65
C LEU A 159 -12.67 8.06 -5.84
N LYS A 160 -12.11 9.28 -5.91
CA LYS A 160 -12.82 10.56 -5.88
C LYS A 160 -13.70 10.70 -4.63
N ARG A 161 -13.23 10.13 -3.53
CA ARG A 161 -13.89 10.16 -2.22
C ARG A 161 -12.85 10.09 -1.11
N THR A 162 -12.99 10.95 -0.10
CA THR A 162 -12.25 10.92 1.16
C THR A 162 -13.06 10.20 2.23
N PRO A 163 -12.43 9.66 3.29
CA PRO A 163 -13.13 9.14 4.45
C PRO A 163 -13.97 10.22 5.15
N ASP A 164 -15.12 9.85 5.67
CA ASP A 164 -15.96 10.74 6.49
C ASP A 164 -15.39 10.93 7.89
N VAL A 165 -14.72 9.88 8.40
CA VAL A 165 -14.05 9.85 9.72
C VAL A 165 -12.75 9.07 9.61
N CYS A 166 -11.74 9.54 10.33
CA CYS A 166 -10.48 8.84 10.54
C CYS A 166 -10.36 8.40 12.01
N VAL A 167 -10.09 7.15 12.25
CA VAL A 167 -9.75 6.63 13.59
C VAL A 167 -8.23 6.47 13.67
N LEU A 168 -7.58 7.35 14.44
CA LEU A 168 -6.15 7.28 14.72
C LEU A 168 -5.92 6.36 15.92
N VAL A 169 -5.38 5.17 15.66
CA VAL A 169 -5.06 4.21 16.72
C VAL A 169 -3.70 4.54 17.33
N ILE A 170 -3.65 4.69 18.65
CA ILE A 170 -2.42 4.94 19.40
C ILE A 170 -2.16 3.82 20.41
N VAL A 171 -0.88 3.61 20.76
CA VAL A 171 -0.41 2.58 21.70
C VAL A 171 0.50 3.24 22.73
N CYS A 172 0.23 3.07 24.01
CA CYS A 172 1.01 3.64 25.11
C CYS A 172 2.50 3.35 25.01
N LYS A 173 2.87 2.11 24.76
CA LYS A 173 4.28 1.69 24.62
C LYS A 173 5.00 2.48 23.53
N VAL A 174 4.38 2.61 22.37
CA VAL A 174 4.96 3.34 21.22
C VAL A 174 5.11 4.84 21.55
N ILE A 175 4.13 5.42 22.24
CA ILE A 175 4.22 6.83 22.67
C ILE A 175 5.40 7.01 23.63
N LYS A 176 5.59 6.12 24.61
CA LYS A 176 6.74 6.15 25.52
C LYS A 176 8.07 5.99 24.76
N GLU A 177 8.15 5.10 23.79
CA GLU A 177 9.35 4.93 22.95
C GLU A 177 9.73 6.22 22.23
N HIS A 178 8.77 6.92 21.62
CA HIS A 178 8.99 8.23 21.01
C HIS A 178 9.39 9.32 22.01
N GLY A 179 9.03 9.19 23.27
CA GLY A 179 9.40 10.10 24.35
C GLY A 179 10.64 9.70 25.15
N ASN A 180 11.41 8.69 24.70
CA ASN A 180 12.53 8.12 25.48
C ASN A 180 12.10 7.68 26.90
N GLY A 181 10.95 7.02 27.00
CA GLY A 181 10.34 6.56 28.25
C GLY A 181 9.32 7.53 28.86
N ASP A 182 9.23 8.75 28.38
CA ASP A 182 8.32 9.79 28.85
C ASP A 182 7.05 9.87 27.97
N LEU A 183 5.89 9.53 28.56
CA LEU A 183 4.62 9.54 27.85
C LEU A 183 4.22 10.94 27.36
N VAL A 184 4.48 11.99 28.15
CA VAL A 184 4.11 13.38 27.82
C VAL A 184 4.92 13.90 26.64
N LYS A 185 6.22 13.63 26.67
CA LYS A 185 7.11 14.00 25.53
C LYS A 185 6.72 13.21 24.26
N GLY A 186 6.45 11.92 24.39
CA GLY A 186 6.05 11.10 23.25
C GLY A 186 4.70 11.51 22.66
N PHE A 187 3.81 12.06 23.47
CA PHE A 187 2.50 12.52 23.01
C PHE A 187 2.59 13.71 22.03
N GLU A 188 3.68 14.46 21.99
CA GLU A 188 3.91 15.49 20.97
C GLU A 188 3.91 14.90 19.56
N ASN A 189 4.38 13.66 19.39
CA ASN A 189 4.29 12.94 18.12
C ASN A 189 2.82 12.66 17.74
N VAL A 190 2.01 12.21 18.69
CA VAL A 190 0.56 11.98 18.46
C VAL A 190 -0.14 13.28 18.07
N LYS A 191 0.14 14.40 18.75
CA LYS A 191 -0.39 15.71 18.38
C LYS A 191 -0.07 16.09 16.95
N ARG A 192 1.13 15.76 16.49
CA ARG A 192 1.53 16.01 15.10
C ARG A 192 0.73 15.19 14.11
N HIS A 193 0.49 13.91 14.39
CA HIS A 193 -0.37 13.06 13.56
C HIS A 193 -1.81 13.60 13.51
N ILE A 194 -2.39 13.97 14.65
CA ILE A 194 -3.73 14.57 14.73
C ILE A 194 -3.77 15.88 13.91
N PHE A 195 -2.78 16.76 14.09
CA PHE A 195 -2.68 18.01 13.36
C PHE A 195 -2.66 17.77 11.84
N ASN A 196 -1.86 16.83 11.37
CA ASN A 196 -1.76 16.51 9.94
C ASN A 196 -3.11 16.02 9.39
N LEU A 197 -3.74 15.06 10.07
CA LEU A 197 -5.03 14.51 9.64
C LEU A 197 -6.14 15.55 9.62
N GLN A 198 -6.23 16.37 10.65
CA GLN A 198 -7.28 17.40 10.77
C GLN A 198 -7.02 18.61 9.88
N ASN A 199 -5.78 19.15 9.89
CA ASN A 199 -5.51 20.44 9.27
C ASN A 199 -4.90 20.36 7.87
N LYS A 200 -4.21 19.26 7.52
CA LYS A 200 -3.66 19.08 6.17
C LYS A 200 -4.62 18.30 5.28
N PHE A 201 -5.27 17.29 5.82
CA PHE A 201 -6.18 16.43 5.08
C PHE A 201 -7.67 16.74 5.35
N ASN A 202 -7.98 17.65 6.27
CA ASN A 202 -9.35 18.08 6.62
C ASN A 202 -10.25 16.89 7.00
N LEU A 203 -9.73 15.96 7.82
CA LEU A 203 -10.45 14.77 8.27
C LEU A 203 -10.99 14.94 9.69
N ASN A 204 -12.23 14.55 9.91
CA ASN A 204 -12.75 14.32 11.25
C ASN A 204 -11.96 13.17 11.89
N THR A 205 -11.15 13.44 12.90
CA THR A 205 -10.25 12.47 13.49
C THR A 205 -10.65 12.16 14.92
N ILE A 206 -10.85 10.87 15.20
CA ILE A 206 -11.08 10.32 16.54
C ILE A 206 -9.84 9.52 16.92
N VAL A 207 -9.37 9.69 18.17
CA VAL A 207 -8.24 8.93 18.70
C VAL A 207 -8.77 7.72 19.44
N ALA A 208 -8.26 6.54 19.12
CA ALA A 208 -8.55 5.29 19.83
C ALA A 208 -7.27 4.75 20.49
N ILE A 209 -7.35 4.47 21.79
CA ILE A 209 -6.25 3.89 22.55
C ILE A 209 -6.34 2.36 22.46
N ASN A 210 -5.37 1.74 21.80
CA ASN A 210 -5.20 0.28 21.82
C ASN A 210 -4.48 -0.10 23.11
N LYS A 211 -5.24 -0.42 24.16
CA LYS A 211 -4.73 -0.81 25.47
C LYS A 211 -4.20 -2.24 25.44
N HIS A 212 -2.95 -2.42 25.84
CA HIS A 212 -2.34 -3.71 26.07
C HIS A 212 -2.46 -4.12 27.54
N SER A 213 -2.26 -5.41 27.85
CA SER A 213 -2.38 -5.98 29.20
C SER A 213 -1.38 -5.40 30.20
N ASP A 214 -0.25 -4.93 29.73
CA ASP A 214 0.85 -4.34 30.51
C ASP A 214 0.76 -2.81 30.64
N ASP A 215 -0.21 -2.17 29.98
CA ASP A 215 -0.45 -0.73 30.12
C ASP A 215 -1.06 -0.39 31.49
N SER A 216 -0.46 0.55 32.22
CA SER A 216 -0.99 1.01 33.50
C SER A 216 -2.26 1.86 33.32
N ASN A 217 -3.18 1.78 34.26
CA ASN A 217 -4.37 2.65 34.25
C ASN A 217 -4.00 4.13 34.39
N GLU A 218 -2.89 4.45 35.06
CA GLU A 218 -2.37 5.81 35.18
C GLU A 218 -1.95 6.37 33.82
N ASP A 219 -1.23 5.58 33.01
CA ASP A 219 -0.82 5.99 31.65
C ASP A 219 -2.03 6.21 30.75
N ILE A 220 -3.00 5.31 30.80
CA ILE A 220 -4.24 5.45 30.04
C ILE A 220 -4.97 6.72 30.44
N SER A 221 -5.10 7.02 31.75
CA SER A 221 -5.77 8.23 32.24
C SER A 221 -5.06 9.52 31.82
N LYS A 222 -3.75 9.47 31.59
CA LYS A 222 -2.99 10.62 31.06
C LYS A 222 -3.22 10.88 29.57
N LEU A 223 -3.67 9.87 28.83
CA LEU A 223 -3.94 9.95 27.40
C LEU A 223 -5.38 10.35 27.06
N ILE A 224 -6.30 10.25 28.01
CA ILE A 224 -7.69 10.67 27.91
C ILE A 224 -7.83 12.15 28.31
#